data_f25232c5de269028c8d34734adbd2aba
#
_entry.id   f25232c5de269028c8d34734adbd2aba
#
_cell.length_a   1.000
_cell.length_b   1.000
_cell.length_c   1.000
_cell.angle_alpha   90.00
_cell.angle_beta   90.00
_cell.angle_gamma   90.00
#
_symmetry.space_group_name_H-M   'P 1'
#
loop_
_entity.id
_entity.type
_entity.pdbx_description
1 polymer ?
#
loop_
_entity_poly.entity_id
_entity_poly.type
_entity_poly.pdbx_seq_one_letter_code
_entity_poly.pdbx_strand_id
1 'polypeptide(L)'
;MKLSHLAAGLALSLGALTQVHAAPLVLGDKVTVDNREGSVFTPGTTADANGLHTGVSFTLTSKNKTTAGSADAGLFVLDYQHVSNALSTSWTQFLSFCLEPDVTLAPFDNPYQVKSLESTSNSGVSTLISELWGRYFGLVNSDVTAAAFQVALWELAFGNTDKDLSKGDFKLSSGGAVQTTAQAWLSSLDGTGTLAQGLVVLVDSTAGKNNQNRQDLLTQVRVNDVPEPAMLALLGIGLAGIGLARRRRTAA
;
A
#
# COMPACT_ATOMS: atom_id res chain seq x y z
N MET A 1 7.47 -71.30 -22.08
CA MET A 1 8.03 -69.97 -22.03
C MET A 1 7.04 -69.05 -21.34
N LYS A 2 7.36 -68.59 -20.11
CA LYS A 2 6.49 -67.65 -19.33
C LYS A 2 7.08 -66.24 -19.44
N LEU A 3 6.37 -65.32 -20.04
CA LEU A 3 6.73 -63.89 -20.05
C LEU A 3 6.17 -63.24 -18.78
N SER A 4 7.06 -62.74 -17.94
CA SER A 4 6.78 -61.97 -16.77
C SER A 4 6.69 -60.48 -17.20
N HIS A 5 5.53 -59.85 -17.04
CA HIS A 5 5.38 -58.40 -17.22
C HIS A 5 5.77 -57.69 -15.93
N LEU A 6 6.93 -57.02 -15.93
CA LEU A 6 7.32 -56.07 -14.93
C LEU A 6 6.51 -54.77 -15.17
N ALA A 7 5.62 -54.40 -14.26
CA ALA A 7 5.00 -53.11 -14.23
C ALA A 7 5.91 -52.15 -13.42
N ALA A 8 6.61 -51.27 -14.13
CA ALA A 8 7.34 -50.16 -13.50
C ALA A 8 6.38 -49.05 -13.08
N GLY A 9 6.17 -48.94 -11.79
CA GLY A 9 5.41 -47.82 -11.21
C GLY A 9 6.24 -46.54 -11.22
N LEU A 10 5.86 -45.58 -12.06
CA LEU A 10 6.44 -44.24 -12.08
C LEU A 10 5.79 -43.45 -10.94
N ALA A 11 6.48 -43.29 -9.82
CA ALA A 11 6.09 -42.37 -8.75
C ALA A 11 6.45 -40.95 -9.18
N LEU A 12 5.46 -40.19 -9.67
CA LEU A 12 5.58 -38.73 -9.82
C LEU A 12 5.55 -38.12 -8.42
N SER A 13 6.70 -37.75 -7.89
CA SER A 13 6.80 -36.84 -6.75
C SER A 13 6.48 -35.44 -7.26
N LEU A 14 5.23 -35.00 -7.10
CA LEU A 14 4.90 -33.57 -7.19
C LEU A 14 5.59 -32.87 -6.01
N GLY A 15 6.78 -32.35 -6.24
CA GLY A 15 7.36 -31.35 -5.36
C GLY A 15 6.48 -30.11 -5.40
N ALA A 16 5.69 -29.90 -4.37
CA ALA A 16 5.01 -28.63 -4.15
C ALA A 16 6.11 -27.58 -3.96
N LEU A 17 6.38 -26.81 -5.00
CA LEU A 17 7.12 -25.55 -4.88
C LEU A 17 6.27 -24.63 -4.03
N THR A 18 6.48 -24.62 -2.73
CA THR A 18 5.96 -23.59 -1.85
C THR A 18 6.68 -22.31 -2.24
N GLN A 19 6.05 -21.50 -3.07
CA GLN A 19 6.46 -20.12 -3.24
C GLN A 19 6.29 -19.46 -1.88
N VAL A 20 7.40 -19.08 -1.28
CA VAL A 20 7.38 -18.24 -0.07
C VAL A 20 6.94 -16.85 -0.55
N HIS A 21 5.62 -16.63 -0.59
CA HIS A 21 5.08 -15.30 -0.73
C HIS A 21 5.32 -14.60 0.61
N ALA A 22 5.86 -13.38 0.54
CA ALA A 22 5.91 -12.55 1.73
C ALA A 22 4.49 -12.39 2.29
N ALA A 23 4.37 -12.47 3.60
CA ALA A 23 3.07 -12.31 4.25
C ALA A 23 2.52 -10.90 3.96
N PRO A 24 1.24 -10.78 3.55
CA PRO A 24 0.63 -9.49 3.33
C PRO A 24 0.55 -8.68 4.64
N LEU A 25 0.47 -7.35 4.53
CA LEU A 25 0.24 -6.48 5.68
C LEU A 25 -1.14 -6.75 6.29
N VAL A 26 -1.19 -6.96 7.60
CA VAL A 26 -2.42 -7.18 8.36
C VAL A 26 -2.52 -6.15 9.48
N LEU A 27 -3.74 -5.74 9.82
CA LEU A 27 -3.97 -4.79 10.92
C LEU A 27 -3.34 -5.29 12.23
N GLY A 28 -2.59 -4.43 12.88
CA GLY A 28 -1.87 -4.73 14.11
C GLY A 28 -0.43 -5.20 13.91
N ASP A 29 -0.03 -5.53 12.69
CA ASP A 29 1.35 -5.91 12.40
C ASP A 29 2.33 -4.80 12.75
N LYS A 30 3.54 -5.22 13.12
CA LYS A 30 4.70 -4.35 13.22
C LYS A 30 5.65 -4.67 12.07
N VAL A 31 6.01 -3.65 11.31
CA VAL A 31 6.89 -3.79 10.16
C VAL A 31 8.01 -2.75 10.22
N THR A 32 9.19 -3.14 9.80
CA THR A 32 10.24 -2.19 9.43
C THR A 32 10.02 -1.81 7.98
N VAL A 33 10.14 -0.53 7.67
CA VAL A 33 10.08 0.00 6.31
C VAL A 33 11.46 0.47 5.92
N ASP A 34 11.85 0.24 4.69
CA ASP A 34 13.14 0.67 4.15
C ASP A 34 13.00 1.02 2.66
N ASN A 35 14.00 1.71 2.15
CA ASN A 35 14.21 1.92 0.74
C ASN A 35 15.48 1.18 0.31
N ARG A 36 15.32 -0.05 -0.11
CA ARG A 36 16.44 -0.95 -0.39
C ARG A 36 17.08 -0.77 -1.76
N GLU A 37 16.37 -0.20 -2.71
CA GLU A 37 16.83 -0.10 -4.09
C GLU A 37 17.38 1.29 -4.47
N GLY A 38 17.72 2.09 -3.49
CA GLY A 38 18.33 3.41 -3.70
C GLY A 38 17.59 4.54 -3.01
N SER A 39 18.09 5.73 -3.16
CA SER A 39 17.57 6.95 -2.55
C SER A 39 16.18 7.27 -3.10
N VAL A 40 15.18 7.19 -2.26
CA VAL A 40 13.80 7.51 -2.62
C VAL A 40 13.64 8.96 -3.02
N PHE A 41 14.48 9.83 -2.49
CA PHE A 41 14.38 11.25 -2.71
C PHE A 41 15.74 11.92 -2.77
N THR A 42 16.23 12.11 -3.97
CA THR A 42 17.17 13.20 -4.22
C THR A 42 16.37 14.37 -4.74
N PRO A 43 16.19 15.46 -3.97
CA PRO A 43 15.45 16.63 -4.44
C PRO A 43 15.98 17.08 -5.81
N GLY A 44 15.10 17.19 -6.80
CA GLY A 44 15.44 17.68 -8.13
C GLY A 44 15.87 16.64 -9.15
N THR A 45 15.84 15.35 -8.83
CA THR A 45 16.01 14.29 -9.84
C THR A 45 14.64 13.84 -10.36
N THR A 46 14.47 13.89 -11.67
CA THR A 46 13.29 13.37 -12.35
C THR A 46 13.32 11.85 -12.34
N ALA A 47 12.19 11.26 -11.96
CA ALA A 47 11.88 9.84 -12.09
C ALA A 47 13.06 8.92 -11.77
N ASP A 48 13.36 8.74 -10.49
CA ASP A 48 14.13 7.58 -10.12
C ASP A 48 13.26 6.32 -10.20
N ALA A 49 13.91 5.15 -10.35
CA ALA A 49 13.24 3.86 -10.49
C ALA A 49 12.28 3.53 -9.32
N ASN A 50 12.22 4.34 -8.29
CA ASN A 50 11.58 4.09 -7.00
C ASN A 50 10.34 4.95 -6.72
N GLY A 51 9.83 5.67 -7.71
CA GLY A 51 8.60 6.43 -7.54
C GLY A 51 8.36 7.50 -8.59
N LEU A 52 7.19 8.08 -8.55
CA LEU A 52 6.76 9.21 -9.37
C LEU A 52 6.56 10.40 -8.45
N HIS A 53 7.34 11.47 -8.59
CA HIS A 53 7.24 12.62 -7.70
C HIS A 53 7.69 13.93 -8.35
N THR A 54 7.29 15.05 -7.77
CA THR A 54 7.82 16.38 -8.09
C THR A 54 7.78 17.30 -6.87
N GLY A 55 8.68 18.26 -6.84
CA GLY A 55 8.74 19.25 -5.76
C GLY A 55 7.52 20.18 -5.76
N VAL A 56 6.92 20.35 -4.60
CA VAL A 56 5.83 21.30 -4.36
C VAL A 56 6.15 22.19 -3.18
N SER A 57 5.60 23.43 -3.20
CA SER A 57 5.68 24.36 -2.08
C SER A 57 4.30 24.54 -1.49
N PHE A 58 4.21 24.61 -0.17
CA PHE A 58 2.95 24.72 0.56
C PHE A 58 3.10 25.59 1.82
N THR A 59 1.98 25.96 2.41
CA THR A 59 1.90 26.46 3.78
C THR A 59 1.03 25.54 4.60
N LEU A 60 1.46 25.26 5.83
CA LEU A 60 0.72 24.44 6.78
C LEU A 60 0.47 25.25 8.06
N THR A 61 -0.77 25.31 8.51
CA THR A 61 -1.15 25.93 9.77
C THR A 61 -1.47 24.83 10.79
N SER A 62 -0.68 24.76 11.84
CA SER A 62 -0.89 23.81 12.94
C SER A 62 -0.74 24.55 14.27
N LYS A 63 -1.67 24.34 15.21
CA LYS A 63 -1.66 24.98 16.53
C LYS A 63 -1.48 26.51 16.47
N ASN A 64 -2.18 27.15 15.54
CA ASN A 64 -2.13 28.62 15.29
C ASN A 64 -0.76 29.14 14.80
N LYS A 65 0.11 28.25 14.33
CA LYS A 65 1.38 28.63 13.69
C LYS A 65 1.34 28.21 12.22
N THR A 66 1.52 29.17 11.33
CA THR A 66 1.66 28.92 9.89
C THR A 66 3.14 28.83 9.54
N THR A 67 3.52 27.75 8.87
CA THR A 67 4.87 27.54 8.36
C THR A 67 4.81 27.30 6.85
N ALA A 68 5.75 27.91 6.13
CA ALA A 68 5.98 27.57 4.73
C ALA A 68 6.90 26.35 4.67
N GLY A 69 6.62 25.45 3.75
CA GLY A 69 7.40 24.24 3.50
C GLY A 69 7.51 23.92 2.02
N SER A 70 8.39 22.99 1.72
CA SER A 70 8.47 22.35 0.42
C SER A 70 8.76 20.86 0.64
N ALA A 71 8.18 20.03 -0.21
CA ALA A 71 8.39 18.59 -0.17
C ALA A 71 8.31 18.01 -1.58
N ASP A 72 8.93 16.86 -1.76
CA ASP A 72 8.69 16.02 -2.93
C ASP A 72 7.36 15.29 -2.71
N ALA A 73 6.36 15.66 -3.52
CA ALA A 73 5.02 15.09 -3.48
C ALA A 73 4.92 13.98 -4.53
N GLY A 74 4.42 12.81 -4.14
CA GLY A 74 4.29 11.73 -5.10
C GLY A 74 4.05 10.34 -4.52
N LEU A 75 4.14 9.36 -5.39
CA LEU A 75 4.01 7.94 -5.10
C LEU A 75 5.38 7.33 -4.83
N PHE A 76 5.54 6.71 -3.68
CA PHE A 76 6.77 6.07 -3.23
C PHE A 76 6.74 4.57 -3.49
N VAL A 77 7.88 4.01 -3.89
CA VAL A 77 8.14 2.58 -3.92
C VAL A 77 9.05 2.24 -2.76
N LEU A 78 8.53 1.55 -1.77
CA LEU A 78 9.22 1.20 -0.52
C LEU A 78 9.18 -0.31 -0.32
N ASP A 79 9.97 -0.79 0.64
CA ASP A 79 10.00 -2.19 1.06
C ASP A 79 9.61 -2.31 2.54
N TYR A 80 8.85 -3.35 2.89
CA TYR A 80 8.60 -3.69 4.28
C TYR A 80 9.04 -5.10 4.64
N GLN A 81 9.33 -5.30 5.93
CA GLN A 81 9.63 -6.59 6.54
C GLN A 81 8.91 -6.70 7.89
N HIS A 82 8.28 -7.83 8.17
CA HIS A 82 7.63 -8.06 9.47
C HIS A 82 8.66 -8.20 10.60
N VAL A 83 8.46 -7.46 11.70
CA VAL A 83 9.37 -7.47 12.86
C VAL A 83 9.27 -8.78 13.66
N SER A 84 8.10 -9.42 13.68
CA SER A 84 7.82 -10.54 14.59
C SER A 84 8.04 -11.93 14.02
N ASN A 85 8.35 -12.06 12.74
CA ASN A 85 8.50 -13.36 12.09
C ASN A 85 9.97 -13.70 11.86
N ALA A 86 10.56 -14.44 12.80
CA ALA A 86 11.88 -15.07 12.63
C ALA A 86 11.98 -15.97 11.36
N LEU A 87 10.87 -16.22 10.68
CA LEU A 87 10.76 -17.03 9.47
C LEU A 87 10.66 -16.20 8.17
N SER A 88 10.40 -14.89 8.25
CA SER A 88 10.32 -14.02 7.07
C SER A 88 11.46 -13.01 7.11
N THR A 89 12.58 -13.39 6.53
CA THR A 89 13.71 -12.46 6.26
C THR A 89 13.55 -11.74 4.92
N SER A 90 12.45 -11.97 4.21
CA SER A 90 12.21 -11.38 2.91
C SER A 90 11.56 -10.00 3.04
N TRP A 91 12.07 -9.07 2.25
CA TRP A 91 11.48 -7.76 2.04
C TRP A 91 10.42 -7.81 0.96
N THR A 92 9.37 -7.04 1.12
CA THR A 92 8.25 -6.95 0.17
C THR A 92 8.09 -5.53 -0.27
N GLN A 93 8.14 -5.32 -1.58
CA GLN A 93 7.91 -4.00 -2.16
C GLN A 93 6.43 -3.61 -2.08
N PHE A 94 6.18 -2.33 -1.80
CA PHE A 94 4.84 -1.76 -1.78
C PHE A 94 4.83 -0.30 -2.26
N LEU A 95 3.66 0.14 -2.70
CA LEU A 95 3.42 1.53 -3.11
C LEU A 95 2.81 2.31 -1.96
N SER A 96 3.25 3.53 -1.74
CA SER A 96 2.80 4.35 -0.62
C SER A 96 2.72 5.82 -0.96
N PHE A 97 1.84 6.52 -0.25
CA PHE A 97 1.80 7.97 -0.16
C PHE A 97 2.05 8.41 1.28
N CYS A 98 2.58 9.61 1.43
CA CYS A 98 2.83 10.23 2.73
C CYS A 98 1.58 10.91 3.28
N LEU A 99 1.33 10.82 4.58
CA LEU A 99 0.19 11.51 5.21
C LEU A 99 0.54 12.89 5.77
N GLU A 100 1.81 13.18 6.05
CA GLU A 100 2.24 14.39 6.77
C GLU A 100 3.25 15.18 5.93
N PRO A 101 2.89 16.36 5.38
CA PRO A 101 3.76 17.11 4.46
C PRO A 101 4.98 17.75 5.15
N ASP A 102 4.97 17.95 6.46
CA ASP A 102 6.01 18.58 7.26
C ASP A 102 6.88 17.59 8.06
N VAL A 103 6.67 16.29 7.86
CA VAL A 103 7.43 15.23 8.51
C VAL A 103 8.31 14.50 7.50
N THR A 104 9.56 14.25 7.86
CA THR A 104 10.51 13.58 6.97
C THR A 104 10.25 12.07 6.89
N LEU A 105 10.42 11.48 5.70
CA LEU A 105 10.26 10.05 5.47
C LEU A 105 11.36 9.20 6.14
N ALA A 106 12.58 9.69 6.26
CA ALA A 106 13.73 8.99 6.85
C ALA A 106 14.01 9.43 8.29
N PRO A 107 14.71 8.61 9.10
CA PRO A 107 15.27 7.28 8.88
C PRO A 107 14.28 6.15 9.11
N PHE A 108 14.54 4.97 8.51
CA PHE A 108 13.64 3.81 8.54
C PHE A 108 13.91 2.78 9.66
N ASP A 109 14.76 3.09 10.63
CA ASP A 109 15.26 2.13 11.62
C ASP A 109 14.25 1.64 12.65
N ASN A 110 13.10 2.31 12.81
CA ASN A 110 12.10 1.95 13.81
C ASN A 110 10.87 1.30 13.18
N PRO A 111 10.20 0.43 13.91
CA PRO A 111 9.03 -0.24 13.37
C PRO A 111 7.83 0.70 13.24
N TYR A 112 7.12 0.53 12.15
CA TYR A 112 5.77 1.04 11.95
C TYR A 112 4.74 0.05 12.47
N GLN A 113 3.57 0.54 12.88
CA GLN A 113 2.41 -0.26 13.19
C GLN A 113 1.35 -0.10 12.11
N VAL A 114 0.84 -1.21 11.59
CA VAL A 114 -0.23 -1.22 10.59
C VAL A 114 -1.57 -0.96 11.29
N LYS A 115 -2.25 0.12 10.90
CA LYS A 115 -3.56 0.52 11.42
C LYS A 115 -4.56 0.70 10.29
N SER A 116 -5.86 0.64 10.60
CA SER A 116 -6.88 1.00 9.62
C SER A 116 -6.90 2.52 9.40
N LEU A 117 -7.28 2.95 8.20
CA LEU A 117 -7.42 4.37 7.88
C LEU A 117 -8.43 5.05 8.82
N GLU A 118 -9.53 4.38 9.15
CA GLU A 118 -10.57 4.90 10.03
C GLU A 118 -10.09 5.12 11.48
N SER A 119 -9.07 4.39 11.92
CA SER A 119 -8.50 4.56 13.26
C SER A 119 -7.51 5.73 13.36
N THR A 120 -7.06 6.26 12.22
CA THR A 120 -6.07 7.34 12.15
C THR A 120 -6.66 8.67 11.70
N SER A 121 -7.90 8.66 11.18
CA SER A 121 -8.61 9.85 10.72
C SER A 121 -10.09 9.79 11.12
N ASN A 122 -10.79 10.93 11.09
CA ASN A 122 -12.23 10.92 11.30
C ASN A 122 -12.97 10.26 10.11
N SER A 123 -14.20 9.79 10.34
CA SER A 123 -14.96 9.03 9.35
C SER A 123 -15.24 9.78 8.04
N GLY A 124 -15.40 11.10 8.08
CA GLY A 124 -15.59 11.92 6.87
C GLY A 124 -14.33 11.98 6.03
N VAL A 125 -13.17 12.16 6.67
CA VAL A 125 -11.87 12.20 6.01
C VAL A 125 -11.51 10.83 5.43
N SER A 126 -11.68 9.75 6.20
CA SER A 126 -11.37 8.39 5.71
C SER A 126 -12.22 8.01 4.50
N THR A 127 -13.49 8.42 4.47
CA THR A 127 -14.35 8.20 3.31
C THR A 127 -13.86 8.94 2.08
N LEU A 128 -13.51 10.23 2.22
CA LEU A 128 -12.98 11.03 1.09
C LEU A 128 -11.62 10.52 0.60
N ILE A 129 -10.75 10.08 1.50
CA ILE A 129 -9.47 9.45 1.12
C ILE A 129 -9.71 8.12 0.37
N SER A 130 -10.67 7.32 0.85
CA SER A 130 -11.03 6.07 0.18
C SER A 130 -11.65 6.32 -1.21
N GLU A 131 -12.43 7.40 -1.36
CA GLU A 131 -12.96 7.81 -2.65
C GLU A 131 -11.86 8.35 -3.58
N LEU A 132 -10.96 9.19 -3.08
CA LEU A 132 -9.80 9.66 -3.84
C LEU A 132 -9.01 8.48 -4.40
N TRP A 133 -8.70 7.51 -3.56
CA TRP A 133 -7.97 6.31 -3.98
C TRP A 133 -8.74 5.49 -5.00
N GLY A 134 -10.01 5.18 -4.72
CA GLY A 134 -10.85 4.34 -5.58
C GLY A 134 -11.11 4.91 -6.97
N ARG A 135 -11.13 6.24 -7.10
CA ARG A 135 -11.39 6.92 -8.37
C ARG A 135 -10.13 7.28 -9.15
N TYR A 136 -9.06 7.64 -8.46
CA TYR A 136 -7.94 8.33 -9.11
C TYR A 136 -6.59 7.63 -9.00
N PHE A 137 -6.43 6.64 -8.11
CA PHE A 137 -5.16 5.92 -8.00
C PHE A 137 -4.77 5.23 -9.33
N GLY A 138 -5.72 4.68 -10.07
CA GLY A 138 -5.49 4.08 -11.39
C GLY A 138 -5.02 5.08 -12.48
N LEU A 139 -5.12 6.39 -12.22
CA LEU A 139 -4.63 7.46 -13.11
C LEU A 139 -3.25 7.98 -12.73
N VAL A 140 -2.66 7.48 -11.64
CA VAL A 140 -1.33 7.86 -11.19
C VAL A 140 -0.29 7.13 -12.05
N ASN A 141 0.18 7.81 -13.10
CA ASN A 141 1.10 7.25 -14.08
C ASN A 141 2.19 8.22 -14.56
N SER A 142 2.31 9.37 -13.88
CA SER A 142 3.32 10.40 -14.16
C SER A 142 3.62 11.18 -12.89
N ASP A 143 4.75 11.90 -12.85
CA ASP A 143 5.14 12.73 -11.71
C ASP A 143 4.04 13.75 -11.36
N VAL A 144 3.43 14.36 -12.37
CA VAL A 144 2.33 15.33 -12.17
C VAL A 144 1.11 14.68 -11.52
N THR A 145 0.69 13.51 -11.97
CA THR A 145 -0.50 12.84 -11.42
C THR A 145 -0.21 12.24 -10.05
N ALA A 146 1.00 11.77 -9.81
CA ALA A 146 1.42 11.29 -8.49
C ALA A 146 1.50 12.43 -7.47
N ALA A 147 2.10 13.55 -7.84
CA ALA A 147 2.14 14.74 -7.00
C ALA A 147 0.74 15.33 -6.77
N ALA A 148 -0.13 15.34 -7.77
CA ALA A 148 -1.51 15.79 -7.62
C ALA A 148 -2.30 14.91 -6.64
N PHE A 149 -2.08 13.59 -6.68
CA PHE A 149 -2.69 12.65 -5.73
C PHE A 149 -2.20 12.92 -4.31
N GLN A 150 -0.89 13.06 -4.14
CA GLN A 150 -0.26 13.35 -2.85
C GLN A 150 -0.76 14.68 -2.25
N VAL A 151 -0.84 15.73 -3.06
CA VAL A 151 -1.34 17.05 -2.64
C VAL A 151 -2.82 16.99 -2.26
N ALA A 152 -3.64 16.27 -3.04
CA ALA A 152 -5.04 16.05 -2.70
C ALA A 152 -5.20 15.26 -1.38
N LEU A 153 -4.35 14.29 -1.14
CA LEU A 153 -4.32 13.52 0.11
C LEU A 153 -3.97 14.42 1.31
N TRP A 154 -2.97 15.29 1.18
CA TRP A 154 -2.62 16.26 2.24
C TRP A 154 -3.74 17.26 2.52
N GLU A 155 -4.42 17.74 1.49
CA GLU A 155 -5.59 18.60 1.66
C GLU A 155 -6.70 17.92 2.48
N LEU A 156 -7.00 16.66 2.18
CA LEU A 156 -7.99 15.88 2.94
C LEU A 156 -7.55 15.63 4.38
N ALA A 157 -6.25 15.39 4.60
CA ALA A 157 -5.71 15.08 5.92
C ALA A 157 -5.60 16.34 6.82
N PHE A 158 -5.28 17.50 6.26
CA PHE A 158 -4.96 18.74 7.00
C PHE A 158 -5.83 19.94 6.66
N GLY A 159 -6.50 19.96 5.52
CA GLY A 159 -7.24 21.10 5.00
C GLY A 159 -8.63 21.31 5.57
N ASN A 160 -9.02 20.66 6.69
CA ASN A 160 -10.34 20.75 7.31
C ASN A 160 -11.52 20.34 6.40
N THR A 161 -11.28 19.54 5.39
CA THR A 161 -12.27 19.01 4.44
C THR A 161 -12.95 20.06 3.55
N ASP A 162 -12.43 21.27 3.46
CA ASP A 162 -12.96 22.28 2.54
C ASP A 162 -12.61 21.99 1.07
N LYS A 163 -11.64 21.11 0.84
CA LYS A 163 -11.21 20.61 -0.48
C LYS A 163 -10.77 21.74 -1.44
N ASP A 164 -10.21 22.79 -0.89
CA ASP A 164 -9.76 23.99 -1.63
C ASP A 164 -8.29 24.29 -1.32
N LEU A 165 -7.41 23.94 -2.22
CA LEU A 165 -5.96 24.08 -2.08
C LEU A 165 -5.49 25.53 -1.83
N SER A 166 -6.37 26.51 -1.92
CA SER A 166 -6.07 27.93 -1.61
C SER A 166 -6.49 28.35 -0.21
N LYS A 167 -7.20 27.49 0.54
CA LYS A 167 -7.80 27.79 1.85
C LYS A 167 -7.40 26.76 2.91
N GLY A 168 -7.98 26.87 4.09
CA GLY A 168 -7.79 25.91 5.17
C GLY A 168 -6.42 25.96 5.82
N ASP A 169 -6.08 24.89 6.51
CA ASP A 169 -4.82 24.75 7.24
C ASP A 169 -3.67 24.27 6.34
N PHE A 170 -3.96 23.50 5.30
CA PHE A 170 -3.03 23.20 4.22
C PHE A 170 -3.34 24.08 3.00
N LYS A 171 -2.32 24.72 2.43
CA LYS A 171 -2.46 25.52 1.20
C LYS A 171 -1.30 25.23 0.28
N LEU A 172 -1.61 24.89 -0.97
CA LEU A 172 -0.59 24.73 -1.99
C LEU A 172 -0.13 26.10 -2.49
N SER A 173 1.17 26.36 -2.44
CA SER A 173 1.77 27.62 -2.92
C SER A 173 2.34 27.49 -4.33
N SER A 174 2.63 26.27 -4.79
CA SER A 174 3.05 25.98 -6.16
C SER A 174 1.82 25.77 -7.05
N GLY A 175 1.76 26.49 -8.16
CA GLY A 175 0.69 26.37 -9.14
C GLY A 175 0.97 25.31 -10.23
N GLY A 176 0.25 25.43 -11.35
CA GLY A 176 0.47 24.63 -12.55
C GLY A 176 -0.34 23.35 -12.62
N ALA A 177 0.15 22.34 -13.36
CA ALA A 177 -0.58 21.12 -13.66
C ALA A 177 -0.92 20.30 -12.40
N VAL A 178 -0.03 20.26 -11.41
CA VAL A 178 -0.26 19.57 -10.13
C VAL A 178 -1.47 20.17 -9.41
N GLN A 179 -1.49 21.48 -9.23
CA GLN A 179 -2.61 22.16 -8.57
C GLN A 179 -3.93 21.99 -9.32
N THR A 180 -3.90 22.17 -10.64
CA THR A 180 -5.11 22.04 -11.47
C THR A 180 -5.69 20.62 -11.37
N THR A 181 -4.85 19.61 -11.45
CA THR A 181 -5.27 18.19 -11.38
C THR A 181 -5.78 17.85 -9.98
N ALA A 182 -5.04 18.20 -8.93
CA ALA A 182 -5.43 17.92 -7.56
C ALA A 182 -6.75 18.63 -7.20
N GLN A 183 -6.92 19.91 -7.56
CA GLN A 183 -8.15 20.66 -7.31
C GLN A 183 -9.35 20.07 -8.05
N ALA A 184 -9.18 19.63 -9.30
CA ALA A 184 -10.24 18.98 -10.05
C ALA A 184 -10.69 17.66 -9.36
N TRP A 185 -9.74 16.87 -8.89
CA TRP A 185 -10.05 15.64 -8.15
C TRP A 185 -10.77 15.94 -6.83
N LEU A 186 -10.21 16.83 -6.00
CA LEU A 186 -10.81 17.24 -4.72
C LEU A 186 -12.26 17.76 -4.90
N SER A 187 -12.49 18.61 -5.90
CA SER A 187 -13.82 19.19 -6.15
C SER A 187 -14.87 18.14 -6.54
N SER A 188 -14.45 16.98 -7.02
CA SER A 188 -15.35 15.91 -7.45
C SER A 188 -15.67 14.90 -6.35
N LEU A 189 -14.97 14.94 -5.21
CA LEU A 189 -15.19 14.03 -4.09
C LEU A 189 -16.41 14.48 -3.28
N ASP A 190 -17.33 13.60 -3.03
CA ASP A 190 -18.54 13.85 -2.22
C ASP A 190 -18.83 12.74 -1.19
N GLY A 191 -17.97 11.73 -1.13
CA GLY A 191 -18.10 10.58 -0.24
C GLY A 191 -19.03 9.49 -0.77
N THR A 192 -19.55 9.64 -2.00
CA THR A 192 -20.51 8.67 -2.60
C THR A 192 -19.97 7.91 -3.80
N GLY A 193 -18.76 8.26 -4.27
CA GLY A 193 -18.10 7.60 -5.39
C GLY A 193 -17.53 6.22 -5.05
N THR A 194 -16.74 5.67 -5.97
CA THR A 194 -16.06 4.40 -5.77
C THR A 194 -15.06 4.48 -4.61
N LEU A 195 -15.29 3.71 -3.56
CA LEU A 195 -14.42 3.65 -2.39
C LEU A 195 -13.39 2.51 -2.54
N ALA A 196 -12.12 2.82 -2.32
CA ALA A 196 -11.08 1.80 -2.21
C ALA A 196 -11.29 0.96 -0.94
N GLN A 197 -11.02 -0.33 -1.06
CA GLN A 197 -11.00 -1.25 0.06
C GLN A 197 -9.55 -1.60 0.42
N GLY A 198 -9.32 -1.99 1.66
CA GLY A 198 -8.00 -2.45 2.11
C GLY A 198 -6.97 -1.32 2.29
N LEU A 199 -7.40 -0.08 2.47
CA LEU A 199 -6.48 1.01 2.82
C LEU A 199 -6.01 0.85 4.27
N VAL A 200 -4.70 0.89 4.46
CA VAL A 200 -4.05 0.84 5.76
C VAL A 200 -3.02 1.95 5.89
N VAL A 201 -2.81 2.37 7.12
CA VAL A 201 -1.80 3.37 7.49
C VAL A 201 -0.69 2.68 8.25
N LEU A 202 0.53 2.85 7.81
CA LEU A 202 1.71 2.49 8.58
C LEU A 202 2.03 3.71 9.46
N VAL A 203 1.76 3.58 10.75
CA VAL A 203 1.94 4.65 11.74
C VAL A 203 3.30 4.46 12.42
N ASP A 204 4.09 5.53 12.52
CA ASP A 204 5.34 5.48 13.29
C ASP A 204 5.07 5.08 14.74
N SER A 205 5.53 3.91 15.14
CA SER A 205 5.34 3.39 16.50
C SER A 205 6.22 4.07 17.55
N THR A 206 7.10 4.96 17.13
CA THR A 206 8.02 5.73 17.99
C THR A 206 7.70 7.20 18.06
N ALA A 207 6.62 7.65 17.40
CA ALA A 207 6.18 9.03 17.39
C ALA A 207 6.13 9.61 18.82
N GLY A 208 6.77 10.75 19.01
CA GLY A 208 6.89 11.41 20.31
C GLY A 208 7.95 10.85 21.25
N LYS A 209 8.68 9.79 20.88
CA LYS A 209 9.84 9.27 21.61
C LYS A 209 11.13 9.78 20.95
N ASN A 210 12.03 10.35 21.74
CA ASN A 210 13.37 10.80 21.30
C ASN A 210 13.37 11.87 20.20
N ASN A 211 12.32 12.65 20.06
CA ASN A 211 12.21 13.72 19.03
C ASN A 211 12.36 13.20 17.58
N GLN A 212 12.10 11.93 17.35
CA GLN A 212 12.11 11.31 16.03
C GLN A 212 10.66 11.09 15.60
N ASN A 213 10.12 12.02 14.84
CA ASN A 213 8.83 11.87 14.17
C ASN A 213 9.12 11.45 12.74
N ARG A 214 8.50 10.36 12.31
CA ARG A 214 8.53 9.91 10.94
C ARG A 214 7.18 10.01 10.33
N GLN A 215 7.19 10.16 9.05
CA GLN A 215 5.98 10.28 8.25
C GLN A 215 5.15 9.01 8.30
N ASP A 216 3.88 9.14 8.62
CA ASP A 216 2.91 8.08 8.46
C ASP A 216 2.65 7.82 6.96
N LEU A 217 2.47 6.56 6.60
CA LEU A 217 2.39 6.11 5.20
C LEU A 217 1.03 5.47 4.92
N LEU A 218 0.37 5.92 3.85
CA LEU A 218 -0.87 5.31 3.35
C LEU A 218 -0.56 4.34 2.22
N THR A 219 -1.07 3.12 2.33
CA THR A 219 -0.97 2.10 1.28
C THR A 219 -2.25 1.28 1.17
N GLN A 220 -2.37 0.52 0.10
CA GLN A 220 -3.46 -0.42 -0.10
C GLN A 220 -2.96 -1.85 -0.03
N VAL A 221 -3.51 -2.64 0.89
CA VAL A 221 -3.33 -4.09 0.88
C VAL A 221 -4.35 -4.72 -0.06
N ARG A 222 -3.87 -5.62 -0.92
CA ARG A 222 -4.75 -6.36 -1.81
C ARG A 222 -5.63 -7.30 -0.98
N VAL A 223 -6.91 -7.04 -0.93
CA VAL A 223 -7.90 -7.89 -0.23
C VAL A 223 -7.98 -9.29 -0.86
N ASN A 224 -7.40 -9.46 -2.07
CA ASN A 224 -7.43 -10.70 -2.84
C ASN A 224 -6.20 -11.59 -2.64
N ASP A 225 -5.24 -11.20 -1.82
CA ASP A 225 -4.11 -12.07 -1.44
C ASP A 225 -4.46 -13.04 -0.30
N VAL A 226 -5.75 -13.30 -0.07
CA VAL A 226 -6.15 -14.49 0.67
C VAL A 226 -5.74 -15.67 -0.22
N PRO A 227 -4.74 -16.48 0.17
CA PRO A 227 -4.40 -17.68 -0.59
C PRO A 227 -5.70 -18.44 -0.81
N GLU A 228 -6.03 -18.76 -2.06
CA GLU A 228 -7.21 -19.60 -2.33
C GLU A 228 -7.12 -20.77 -1.37
N PRO A 229 -8.11 -20.95 -0.48
CA PRO A 229 -7.97 -21.92 0.59
C PRO A 229 -7.58 -23.25 -0.05
N ALA A 230 -6.66 -23.95 0.58
CA ALA A 230 -6.31 -25.32 0.21
C ALA A 230 -7.55 -26.24 0.04
N MET A 231 -8.71 -25.72 0.35
CA MET A 231 -10.06 -26.22 0.08
C MET A 231 -10.31 -26.55 -1.39
N LEU A 232 -9.84 -25.75 -2.36
CA LEU A 232 -9.99 -26.10 -3.79
C LEU A 232 -9.08 -27.25 -4.17
N ALA A 233 -7.87 -27.32 -3.61
CA ALA A 233 -6.99 -28.49 -3.78
C ALA A 233 -7.58 -29.72 -3.09
N LEU A 234 -8.10 -29.59 -1.87
CA LEU A 234 -8.79 -30.65 -1.14
C LEU A 234 -10.07 -31.10 -1.84
N LEU A 235 -10.86 -30.18 -2.37
CA LEU A 235 -12.05 -30.49 -3.18
C LEU A 235 -11.65 -31.24 -4.45
N GLY A 236 -10.59 -30.82 -5.15
CA GLY A 236 -10.06 -31.49 -6.32
C GLY A 236 -9.59 -32.92 -6.03
N ILE A 237 -8.84 -33.12 -4.92
CA ILE A 237 -8.39 -34.44 -4.46
C ILE A 237 -9.59 -35.31 -4.04
N GLY A 238 -10.57 -34.72 -3.34
CA GLY A 238 -11.80 -35.40 -2.94
C GLY A 238 -12.61 -35.91 -4.13
N LEU A 239 -12.82 -35.08 -5.14
CA LEU A 239 -13.53 -35.47 -6.37
C LEU A 239 -12.78 -36.48 -7.20
N ALA A 240 -11.46 -36.37 -7.29
CA ALA A 240 -10.61 -37.36 -7.95
C ALA A 240 -10.66 -38.73 -7.22
N GLY A 241 -10.66 -38.74 -5.88
CA GLY A 241 -10.81 -39.92 -5.06
C GLY A 241 -12.16 -40.64 -5.28
N ILE A 242 -13.25 -39.91 -5.35
CA ILE A 242 -14.58 -40.44 -5.64
C ILE A 242 -14.66 -41.01 -7.07
N GLY A 243 -14.06 -40.33 -8.06
CA GLY A 243 -13.99 -40.81 -9.43
C GLY A 243 -13.24 -42.16 -9.57
N LEU A 244 -12.09 -42.30 -8.87
CA LEU A 244 -11.31 -43.54 -8.85
C LEU A 244 -12.04 -44.69 -8.12
N ALA A 245 -12.74 -44.38 -7.02
CA ALA A 245 -13.53 -45.39 -6.28
C ALA A 245 -14.71 -45.91 -7.11
N ARG A 246 -15.40 -45.07 -7.87
CA ARG A 246 -16.46 -45.48 -8.79
C ARG A 246 -15.96 -46.41 -9.92
N ARG A 247 -14.80 -46.05 -10.51
CA ARG A 247 -14.20 -46.84 -11.60
C ARG A 247 -13.83 -48.27 -11.19
N ARG A 248 -13.46 -48.50 -9.92
CA ARG A 248 -13.17 -49.84 -9.39
C ARG A 248 -14.41 -50.69 -9.16
N ARG A 249 -15.59 -50.09 -8.94
CA ARG A 249 -16.87 -50.81 -8.75
C ARG A 249 -17.52 -51.25 -10.05
N THR A 250 -17.18 -50.66 -11.18
CA THR A 250 -17.71 -51.05 -12.51
C THR A 250 -16.85 -52.06 -13.23
N ALA A 251 -15.68 -52.44 -12.66
CA ALA A 251 -14.75 -53.42 -13.25
C ALA A 251 -14.75 -54.75 -12.50
N ALA A 252 -15.66 -54.98 -11.58
CA ALA A 252 -15.96 -56.23 -10.89
C ALA A 252 -17.38 -56.71 -11.25
#